data_577e8475e29de1675639cfd83457d908
#
_entry.id   577e8475e29de1675639cfd83457d908
#
_cell.length_a   1.000
_cell.length_b   1.000
_cell.length_c   1.000
_cell.angle_alpha   90.00
_cell.angle_beta   90.00
_cell.angle_gamma   90.00
#
_symmetry.space_group_name_H-M   'P 1'
#
loop_
_entity.id
_entity.type
_entity.pdbx_description
1 polymer ?
#
loop_
_entity_poly.entity_id
_entity_poly.type
_entity_poly.pdbx_seq_one_letter_code
_entity_poly.pdbx_strand_id
1 'polypeptide(L)'
;DLELKDKVTFLHEVSFNELKILYSKAYALVYPSIDEGFGIPPIEAMASNTPVIVSDIPVFHEVLTNGALYVNPDDEKSWQSAIKNIEQLPDAISRFNNYVARYDFDNMKQMVGNWLAESK
;
A
#
# COMPACT_ATOMS: atom_id res chain seq x y z
N ASP A 1 7.88 3.67 -25.58
CA ASP A 1 8.55 2.48 -25.06
C ASP A 1 9.63 2.90 -24.06
N LEU A 2 9.42 2.59 -22.79
CA LEU A 2 10.29 3.07 -21.70
C LEU A 2 11.51 2.16 -21.44
N GLU A 3 11.79 1.21 -22.33
CA GLU A 3 12.90 0.23 -22.21
C GLU A 3 12.98 -0.43 -20.80
N LEU A 4 11.82 -0.74 -20.21
CA LEU A 4 11.72 -1.29 -18.86
C LEU A 4 11.56 -2.82 -18.82
N LYS A 5 11.72 -3.51 -19.95
CA LYS A 5 11.43 -4.95 -20.08
C LYS A 5 12.16 -5.81 -19.03
N ASP A 6 13.39 -5.44 -18.72
CA ASP A 6 14.22 -6.20 -17.76
C ASP A 6 14.03 -5.71 -16.30
N LYS A 7 13.19 -4.70 -16.08
CA LYS A 7 12.95 -4.09 -14.76
C LYS A 7 11.55 -4.31 -14.23
N VAL A 8 10.67 -4.87 -15.05
CA VAL A 8 9.27 -5.12 -14.67
C VAL A 8 8.99 -6.61 -14.77
N THR A 9 8.50 -7.17 -13.70
CA THR A 9 8.07 -8.57 -13.63
C THR A 9 6.56 -8.62 -13.43
N PHE A 10 5.85 -9.32 -14.31
CA PHE A 10 4.42 -9.57 -14.21
C PHE A 10 4.18 -10.90 -13.49
N LEU A 11 3.47 -10.86 -12.37
CA LEU A 11 3.07 -12.04 -11.62
C LEU A 11 1.56 -12.21 -11.75
N HIS A 12 1.12 -13.33 -12.33
CA HIS A 12 -0.30 -13.57 -12.61
C HIS A 12 -1.00 -14.36 -11.51
N GLU A 13 -0.31 -15.30 -10.91
CA GLU A 13 -0.82 -16.12 -9.80
C GLU A 13 0.20 -16.11 -8.68
N VAL A 14 -0.22 -15.61 -7.53
CA VAL A 14 0.63 -15.51 -6.33
C VAL A 14 -0.15 -16.06 -5.16
N SER A 15 0.41 -17.06 -4.47
CA SER A 15 -0.17 -17.55 -3.23
C SER A 15 -0.12 -16.50 -2.12
N PHE A 16 -0.93 -16.67 -1.10
CA PHE A 16 -0.94 -15.76 0.05
C PHE A 16 0.44 -15.66 0.73
N ASN A 17 1.14 -16.79 0.86
CA ASN A 17 2.48 -16.81 1.47
C ASN A 17 3.51 -16.09 0.60
N GLU A 18 3.47 -16.29 -0.70
CA GLU A 18 4.35 -15.56 -1.64
C GLU A 18 4.07 -14.06 -1.63
N LEU A 19 2.80 -13.66 -1.60
CA LEU A 19 2.40 -12.26 -1.52
C LEU A 19 2.93 -11.60 -0.23
N LYS A 20 2.84 -12.29 0.89
CA LYS A 20 3.40 -11.82 2.17
C LYS A 20 4.92 -11.62 2.10
N ILE A 21 5.64 -12.53 1.44
CA ILE A 21 7.08 -12.39 1.23
C ILE A 21 7.37 -11.19 0.32
N LEU A 22 6.62 -11.05 -0.77
CA LEU A 22 6.76 -9.92 -1.70
C LEU A 22 6.58 -8.59 -0.96
N TYR A 23 5.51 -8.43 -0.18
CA TYR A 23 5.33 -7.22 0.63
C TYR A 23 6.50 -7.00 1.57
N SER A 24 6.90 -8.00 2.34
CA SER A 24 7.98 -7.85 3.34
C SER A 24 9.35 -7.49 2.75
N LYS A 25 9.56 -7.72 1.47
CA LYS A 25 10.79 -7.41 0.74
C LYS A 25 10.67 -6.19 -0.18
N ALA A 26 9.46 -5.71 -0.41
CA ALA A 26 9.23 -4.56 -1.25
C ALA A 26 9.73 -3.27 -0.58
N TYR A 27 10.27 -2.38 -1.39
CA TYR A 27 10.63 -1.03 -0.96
C TYR A 27 9.39 -0.19 -0.61
N ALA A 28 8.35 -0.32 -1.41
CA ALA A 28 7.04 0.26 -1.18
C ALA A 28 5.98 -0.45 -2.02
N LEU A 29 4.73 -0.39 -1.59
CA LEU A 29 3.58 -0.66 -2.44
C LEU A 29 3.12 0.64 -3.08
N VAL A 30 3.02 0.66 -4.41
CA VAL A 30 2.39 1.74 -5.17
C VAL A 30 1.04 1.26 -5.67
N TYR A 31 -0.03 1.89 -5.20
CA TYR A 31 -1.40 1.46 -5.45
C TYR A 31 -2.26 2.60 -6.01
N PRO A 32 -2.23 2.81 -7.34
CA PRO A 32 -2.87 3.95 -8.01
C PRO A 32 -4.35 3.72 -8.34
N SER A 33 -5.06 2.95 -7.55
CA SER A 33 -6.48 2.71 -7.74
C SER A 33 -7.31 3.97 -7.50
N ILE A 34 -8.27 4.24 -8.35
CA ILE A 34 -9.17 5.39 -8.27
C ILE A 34 -10.58 5.03 -7.80
N ASP A 35 -10.89 3.75 -7.73
CA ASP A 35 -12.19 3.24 -7.29
C ASP A 35 -11.98 1.96 -6.48
N GLU A 36 -12.22 2.06 -5.18
CA GLU A 36 -12.02 0.98 -4.22
C GLU A 36 -13.14 0.91 -3.20
N GLY A 37 -13.54 -0.32 -2.86
CA GLY A 37 -14.46 -0.56 -1.76
C GLY A 37 -13.80 -0.40 -0.40
N PHE A 38 -12.59 -0.92 -0.21
CA PHE A 38 -11.88 -0.92 1.07
C PHE A 38 -10.36 -0.70 0.94
N GLY A 39 -9.71 -1.28 -0.07
CA GLY A 39 -8.27 -1.17 -0.26
C GLY A 39 -7.48 -2.21 0.52
N ILE A 40 -7.79 -3.50 0.32
CA ILE A 40 -7.12 -4.62 1.00
C ILE A 40 -5.61 -4.67 0.74
N PRO A 41 -5.09 -4.53 -0.50
CA PRO A 41 -3.66 -4.60 -0.76
C PRO A 41 -2.82 -3.58 0.03
N PRO A 42 -3.21 -2.30 0.15
CA PRO A 42 -2.51 -1.36 1.02
C PRO A 42 -2.44 -1.81 2.49
N ILE A 43 -3.52 -2.36 3.03
CA ILE A 43 -3.56 -2.86 4.41
C ILE A 43 -2.62 -4.06 4.59
N GLU A 44 -2.61 -5.00 3.65
CA GLU A 44 -1.72 -6.16 3.67
C GLU A 44 -0.24 -5.75 3.62
N ALA A 45 0.11 -4.77 2.77
CA ALA A 45 1.45 -4.23 2.70
C ALA A 45 1.87 -3.57 4.02
N MET A 46 0.99 -2.77 4.60
CA MET A 46 1.23 -2.13 5.90
C MET A 46 1.40 -3.17 7.01
N ALA A 47 0.57 -4.22 7.02
CA ALA A 47 0.70 -5.33 7.96
C ALA A 47 2.02 -6.11 7.81
N SER A 48 2.64 -6.02 6.65
CA SER A 48 3.98 -6.57 6.36
C SER A 48 5.11 -5.56 6.58
N ASN A 49 4.81 -4.43 7.20
CA ASN A 49 5.74 -3.33 7.45
C ASN A 49 6.33 -2.71 6.18
N THR A 50 5.52 -2.63 5.13
CA THR A 50 5.89 -2.05 3.84
C THR A 50 5.23 -0.69 3.68
N PRO A 51 5.98 0.38 3.41
CA PRO A 51 5.41 1.69 3.12
C PRO A 51 4.45 1.64 1.94
N VAL A 52 3.36 2.43 2.00
CA VAL A 52 2.36 2.46 0.94
C VAL A 52 2.18 3.85 0.37
N ILE A 53 2.08 3.92 -0.95
CA ILE A 53 1.76 5.12 -1.72
C ILE A 53 0.45 4.84 -2.45
N VAL A 54 -0.58 5.62 -2.18
CA VAL A 54 -1.93 5.39 -2.71
C VAL A 54 -2.48 6.65 -3.36
N SER A 55 -3.50 6.48 -4.18
CA SER A 55 -4.27 7.61 -4.71
C SER A 55 -4.93 8.40 -3.58
N ASP A 56 -4.96 9.70 -3.74
CA ASP A 56 -5.68 10.61 -2.84
C ASP A 56 -7.18 10.53 -3.11
N ILE A 57 -7.82 9.51 -2.53
CA ILE A 57 -9.27 9.28 -2.62
C ILE A 57 -9.87 9.05 -1.22
N PRO A 58 -11.15 9.38 -1.01
CA PRO A 58 -11.77 9.37 0.31
C PRO A 58 -11.65 8.04 1.06
N VAL A 59 -11.85 6.91 0.39
CA VAL A 59 -11.79 5.58 1.02
C VAL A 59 -10.42 5.30 1.65
N PHE A 60 -9.34 5.72 1.01
CA PHE A 60 -8.00 5.51 1.57
C PHE A 60 -7.72 6.40 2.77
N HIS A 61 -8.24 7.61 2.80
CA HIS A 61 -8.16 8.46 4.00
C HIS A 61 -8.91 7.86 5.19
N GLU A 62 -10.08 7.27 4.92
CA GLU A 62 -10.87 6.61 5.96
C GLU A 62 -10.16 5.39 6.54
N VAL A 63 -9.62 4.53 5.67
CA VAL A 63 -9.06 3.23 6.05
C VAL A 63 -7.62 3.34 6.53
N LEU A 64 -6.77 4.09 5.82
CA LEU A 64 -5.33 4.15 6.07
C LEU A 64 -4.92 5.33 6.96
N THR A 65 -5.79 6.28 7.15
CA THR A 65 -5.58 7.48 7.99
C THR A 65 -4.22 8.16 7.71
N ASN A 66 -3.30 8.17 8.66
CA ASN A 66 -1.95 8.73 8.52
C ASN A 66 -0.89 7.70 8.08
N GLY A 67 -1.30 6.48 7.77
CA GLY A 67 -0.38 5.37 7.48
C GLY A 67 0.11 5.30 6.04
N ALA A 68 -0.37 6.14 5.15
CA ALA A 68 -0.02 6.12 3.73
C ALA A 68 0.45 7.48 3.23
N LEU A 69 1.16 7.47 2.11
CA LEU A 69 1.44 8.65 1.32
C LEU A 69 0.38 8.79 0.23
N TYR A 70 -0.31 9.92 0.20
CA TYR A 70 -1.42 10.18 -0.71
C TYR A 70 -0.95 11.00 -1.90
N VAL A 71 -1.31 10.58 -3.10
CA VAL A 71 -0.89 11.21 -4.36
C VAL A 71 -2.11 11.46 -5.25
N ASN A 72 -2.18 12.64 -5.84
CA ASN A 72 -3.22 12.93 -6.85
C ASN A 72 -3.15 11.88 -7.97
N PRO A 73 -4.22 11.09 -8.20
CA PRO A 73 -4.21 10.01 -9.19
C PRO A 73 -3.95 10.48 -10.62
N ASP A 74 -4.27 11.73 -10.94
CA ASP A 74 -4.14 12.30 -12.28
C ASP A 74 -2.80 13.01 -12.51
N ASP A 75 -1.92 13.05 -11.51
CA ASP A 75 -0.61 13.72 -11.60
C ASP A 75 0.55 12.73 -11.59
N GLU A 76 0.99 12.33 -12.78
CA GLU A 76 2.12 11.42 -12.96
C GLU A 76 3.42 11.91 -12.29
N LYS A 77 3.68 13.22 -12.31
CA LYS A 77 4.89 13.78 -11.70
C LYS A 77 4.89 13.64 -10.18
N SER A 78 3.73 13.76 -9.56
CA SER A 78 3.57 13.55 -8.13
C SER A 78 3.85 12.09 -7.76
N TRP A 79 3.40 11.13 -8.55
CA TRP A 79 3.73 9.70 -8.37
C TRP A 79 5.23 9.45 -8.47
N GLN A 80 5.87 9.97 -9.52
CA GLN A 80 7.33 9.85 -9.70
C GLN A 80 8.09 10.44 -8.52
N SER A 81 7.68 11.60 -8.05
CA SER A 81 8.28 12.27 -6.90
C SER A 81 8.10 11.47 -5.61
N ALA A 82 6.91 10.97 -5.35
CA ALA A 82 6.60 10.16 -4.18
C ALA A 82 7.46 8.88 -4.12
N ILE A 83 7.58 8.18 -5.26
CA ILE A 83 8.38 6.96 -5.35
C ILE A 83 9.87 7.24 -5.12
N LYS A 84 10.41 8.30 -5.76
CA LYS A 84 11.84 8.64 -5.66
C LYS A 84 12.24 9.10 -4.26
N ASN A 85 11.34 9.76 -3.55
CA ASN A 85 11.66 10.46 -2.32
C ASN A 85 11.08 9.83 -1.06
N ILE A 86 10.51 8.63 -1.17
CA ILE A 86 9.83 8.00 -0.04
C ILE A 86 10.74 7.84 1.19
N GLU A 87 12.02 7.54 1.00
CA GLU A 87 12.99 7.44 2.10
C GLU A 87 13.41 8.81 2.66
N GLN A 88 13.25 9.86 1.86
CA GLN A 88 13.64 11.22 2.23
C GLN A 88 12.49 12.00 2.88
N LEU A 89 11.33 11.35 3.07
CA LEU A 89 10.17 11.93 3.71
C LEU A 89 10.03 11.36 5.14
N PRO A 90 10.87 11.81 6.11
CA PRO A 90 10.88 11.25 7.45
C PRO A 90 9.52 11.27 8.13
N ASP A 91 8.73 12.30 7.87
CA ASP A 91 7.37 12.41 8.42
C ASP A 91 6.41 11.34 7.88
N ALA A 92 6.52 10.98 6.60
CA ALA A 92 5.71 9.92 6.00
C ALA A 92 6.08 8.55 6.58
N ILE A 93 7.38 8.27 6.70
CA ILE A 93 7.88 7.03 7.29
C ILE A 93 7.53 6.95 8.78
N SER A 94 7.70 8.05 9.51
CA SER A 94 7.35 8.11 10.93
C SER A 94 5.84 7.89 11.16
N ARG A 95 5.00 8.51 10.35
CA ARG A 95 3.54 8.31 10.41
C ARG A 95 3.16 6.86 10.09
N PHE A 96 3.77 6.29 9.06
CA PHE A 96 3.59 4.90 8.70
C PHE A 96 3.98 3.96 9.87
N ASN A 97 5.16 4.13 10.43
CA ASN A 97 5.62 3.32 11.56
C ASN A 97 4.72 3.46 12.79
N ASN A 98 4.23 4.66 13.07
CA ASN A 98 3.29 4.90 14.16
C ASN A 98 1.93 4.24 13.90
N TYR A 99 1.49 4.20 12.65
CA TYR A 99 0.25 3.51 12.29
C TYR A 99 0.40 1.99 12.46
N VAL A 100 1.47 1.41 11.91
CA VAL A 100 1.75 -0.03 11.99
C VAL A 100 1.94 -0.48 13.44
N ALA A 101 2.57 0.33 14.29
CA ALA A 101 2.75 0.02 15.70
C ALA A 101 1.42 -0.14 16.48
N ARG A 102 0.33 0.43 15.98
CA ARG A 102 -1.02 0.29 16.58
C ARG A 102 -1.75 -0.97 16.15
N TYR A 103 -1.33 -1.56 15.04
CA TYR A 103 -1.99 -2.67 14.41
C TYR A 103 -0.95 -3.73 14.05
N ASP A 104 -0.96 -4.83 14.76
CA ASP A 104 -0.19 -5.99 14.33
C ASP A 104 -0.88 -6.69 13.13
N PHE A 105 -0.15 -7.60 12.51
CA PHE A 105 -0.64 -8.32 11.34
C PHE A 105 -1.95 -9.10 11.63
N ASP A 106 -2.06 -9.68 12.80
CA ASP A 106 -3.22 -10.49 13.17
C ASP A 106 -4.47 -9.62 13.35
N ASN A 107 -4.33 -8.45 13.94
CA ASN A 107 -5.43 -7.49 14.06
C ASN A 107 -5.89 -7.01 12.68
N MET A 108 -4.97 -6.67 11.79
CA MET A 108 -5.32 -6.24 10.44
C MET A 108 -5.97 -7.37 9.63
N LYS A 109 -5.46 -8.57 9.74
CA LYS A 109 -6.04 -9.76 9.12
C LYS A 109 -7.46 -10.00 9.61
N GLN A 110 -7.71 -9.83 10.90
CA GLN A 110 -9.03 -9.96 11.48
C GLN A 110 -9.99 -8.87 10.98
N MET A 111 -9.56 -7.62 10.91
CA MET A 111 -10.34 -6.52 10.34
C MET A 111 -10.76 -6.81 8.90
N VAL A 112 -9.82 -7.22 8.05
CA VAL A 112 -10.09 -7.58 6.65
C VAL A 112 -11.00 -8.80 6.56
N GLY A 113 -10.76 -9.82 7.39
CA GLY A 113 -11.59 -11.02 7.45
C GLY A 113 -13.04 -10.74 7.87
N ASN A 114 -13.24 -9.90 8.84
CA ASN A 114 -14.56 -9.45 9.28
C ASN A 114 -15.28 -8.66 8.18
N TRP A 115 -14.59 -7.73 7.54
CA TRP A 115 -15.14 -6.98 6.44
C TRP A 115 -15.55 -7.88 5.26
N LEU A 116 -14.73 -8.84 4.89
CA LEU A 116 -15.05 -9.82 3.84
C LEU A 116 -16.26 -10.69 4.21
N ALA A 117 -16.40 -11.08 5.48
CA ALA A 117 -17.54 -11.84 5.96
C ALA A 117 -18.84 -11.03 5.91
N GLU A 118 -18.79 -9.74 6.23
CA GLU A 118 -19.94 -8.82 6.16
C GLU A 118 -20.35 -8.49 4.73
N SER A 119 -19.40 -8.53 3.80
CA SER A 119 -19.63 -8.22 2.37
C SER A 119 -20.25 -9.37 1.58
N LYS A 120 -20.39 -10.53 2.17
CA LYS A 120 -21.06 -11.69 1.59
C LYS A 120 -22.53 -11.73 2.02
#